data_3fb3e9197badda9d78c450e4379459d2
#
_entry.id   3fb3e9197badda9d78c450e4379459d2
#
_cell.length_a   1.000
_cell.length_b   1.000
_cell.length_c   1.000
_cell.angle_alpha   90.00
_cell.angle_beta   90.00
_cell.angle_gamma   90.00
#
_symmetry.space_group_name_H-M   'P 1'
#
loop_
_entity.id
_entity.type
_entity.pdbx_description
1 polymer ?
#
loop_
_entity_poly.entity_id
_entity_poly.type
_entity_poly.pdbx_seq_one_letter_code
_entity_poly.pdbx_strand_id
1 'polypeptide(L)'
;MHRLACLLFLTAFVLLAGDVDEDLLNAARQGDLPTVKALIDKGAPIEAKTPYGQTPLYLAAMSGHETVVQFLLDKGAKTDVTDTFYKASLLDFVVERKHYAVAKMIIAKGNGNADAQLKAVSDRADLVQLVLEKGKPSQAVLDSAYESALSENKKDVAELLKNAGAHEPAPALTVDPKVLESYVGTFKTETFPLDIKVSVKEGKLYLQATGQPEFAPKPKSPTVFAFAPANLEVEFDSASSFTLKQGSMVVKFKKAVTQ
;
A
#
# COMPACT_ATOMS: atom_id res chain seq x y z
N MET A 1 -4.50 9.04 -59.53
CA MET A 1 -5.38 8.07 -58.91
C MET A 1 -4.71 7.18 -57.84
N HIS A 2 -3.36 7.16 -57.69
CA HIS A 2 -2.67 6.30 -56.70
C HIS A 2 -2.59 6.84 -55.26
N ARG A 3 -2.87 8.12 -55.05
CA ARG A 3 -2.81 8.69 -53.69
C ARG A 3 -4.10 8.51 -52.85
N LEU A 4 -5.24 8.28 -53.51
CA LEU A 4 -6.52 8.09 -52.81
C LEU A 4 -6.66 6.65 -52.27
N ALA A 5 -6.05 5.66 -52.93
CA ALA A 5 -6.09 4.25 -52.49
C ALA A 5 -5.29 4.00 -51.22
N CYS A 6 -4.16 4.72 -50.99
CA CYS A 6 -3.37 4.59 -49.75
C CYS A 6 -4.09 5.16 -48.52
N LEU A 7 -4.88 6.24 -48.66
CA LEU A 7 -5.61 6.83 -47.54
C LEU A 7 -6.78 5.93 -47.07
N LEU A 8 -7.45 5.24 -48.01
CA LEU A 8 -8.55 4.34 -47.66
C LEU A 8 -8.07 3.05 -46.99
N PHE A 9 -6.85 2.56 -47.32
CA PHE A 9 -6.24 1.43 -46.62
C PHE A 9 -5.78 1.77 -45.21
N LEU A 10 -5.32 3.01 -44.97
CA LEU A 10 -4.87 3.45 -43.63
C LEU A 10 -6.07 3.66 -42.68
N THR A 11 -7.20 4.16 -43.20
CA THR A 11 -8.42 4.37 -42.36
C THR A 11 -9.14 3.04 -42.04
N ALA A 12 -9.10 2.06 -42.95
CA ALA A 12 -9.66 0.72 -42.67
C ALA A 12 -8.83 -0.05 -41.64
N PHE A 13 -7.51 0.14 -41.62
CA PHE A 13 -6.63 -0.49 -40.64
C PHE A 13 -6.81 0.09 -39.22
N VAL A 14 -7.08 1.38 -39.10
CA VAL A 14 -7.34 2.03 -37.79
C VAL A 14 -8.72 1.63 -37.20
N LEU A 15 -9.73 1.42 -38.04
CA LEU A 15 -11.06 0.96 -37.59
C LEU A 15 -11.07 -0.51 -37.16
N LEU A 16 -10.21 -1.37 -37.76
CA LEU A 16 -10.06 -2.78 -37.35
C LEU A 16 -9.21 -2.95 -36.09
N ALA A 17 -8.28 -2.04 -35.82
CA ALA A 17 -7.41 -2.12 -34.63
C ALA A 17 -8.19 -1.94 -33.32
N GLY A 18 -9.23 -1.10 -33.29
CA GLY A 18 -10.06 -0.89 -32.11
C GLY A 18 -10.84 -2.12 -31.66
N ASP A 19 -11.41 -2.86 -32.62
CA ASP A 19 -12.20 -4.08 -32.34
C ASP A 19 -11.29 -5.22 -31.82
N VAL A 20 -10.09 -5.37 -32.39
CA VAL A 20 -9.15 -6.44 -32.03
C VAL A 20 -8.61 -6.25 -30.60
N ASP A 21 -8.35 -4.99 -30.18
CA ASP A 21 -7.90 -4.67 -28.83
C ASP A 21 -8.98 -4.97 -27.80
N GLU A 22 -10.22 -4.57 -28.09
CA GLU A 22 -11.36 -4.83 -27.22
C GLU A 22 -11.67 -6.33 -27.12
N ASP A 23 -11.60 -7.04 -28.23
CA ASP A 23 -11.79 -8.50 -28.28
C ASP A 23 -10.74 -9.21 -27.41
N LEU A 24 -9.46 -8.80 -27.48
CA LEU A 24 -8.39 -9.37 -26.65
C LEU A 24 -8.62 -9.11 -25.16
N LEU A 25 -9.01 -7.88 -24.79
CA LEU A 25 -9.32 -7.52 -23.42
C LEU A 25 -10.51 -8.33 -22.88
N ASN A 26 -11.55 -8.51 -23.68
CA ASN A 26 -12.72 -9.28 -23.32
C ASN A 26 -12.43 -10.79 -23.21
N ALA A 27 -11.69 -11.37 -24.15
CA ALA A 27 -11.27 -12.77 -24.11
C ALA A 27 -10.41 -13.04 -22.86
N ALA A 28 -9.47 -12.14 -22.54
CA ALA A 28 -8.63 -12.25 -21.36
C ALA A 28 -9.46 -12.19 -20.05
N ARG A 29 -10.44 -11.28 -19.98
CA ARG A 29 -11.37 -11.16 -18.84
C ARG A 29 -12.22 -12.41 -18.64
N GLN A 30 -12.60 -13.07 -19.73
CA GLN A 30 -13.43 -14.28 -19.71
C GLN A 30 -12.63 -15.57 -19.51
N GLY A 31 -11.29 -15.51 -19.61
CA GLY A 31 -10.43 -16.68 -19.52
C GLY A 31 -10.40 -17.54 -20.80
N ASP A 32 -10.83 -16.98 -21.92
CA ASP A 32 -10.88 -17.69 -23.22
C ASP A 32 -9.47 -17.75 -23.83
N LEU A 33 -8.68 -18.72 -23.35
CA LEU A 33 -7.30 -18.93 -23.82
C LEU A 33 -7.21 -19.18 -25.35
N PRO A 34 -8.09 -19.98 -25.99
CA PRO A 34 -8.07 -20.16 -27.43
C PRO A 34 -8.17 -18.83 -28.20
N THR A 35 -9.14 -17.98 -27.83
CA THR A 35 -9.34 -16.68 -28.47
C THR A 35 -8.17 -15.72 -28.18
N VAL A 36 -7.66 -15.68 -26.93
CA VAL A 36 -6.47 -14.90 -26.60
C VAL A 36 -5.28 -15.28 -27.46
N LYS A 37 -4.99 -16.59 -27.63
CA LYS A 37 -3.92 -17.08 -28.51
C LYS A 37 -4.11 -16.64 -29.95
N ALA A 38 -5.32 -16.86 -30.50
CA ALA A 38 -5.61 -16.51 -31.89
C ALA A 38 -5.46 -15.01 -32.18
N LEU A 39 -5.84 -14.15 -31.24
CA LEU A 39 -5.73 -12.70 -31.37
C LEU A 39 -4.26 -12.23 -31.28
N ILE A 40 -3.49 -12.75 -30.32
CA ILE A 40 -2.06 -12.44 -30.19
C ILE A 40 -1.29 -12.92 -31.44
N ASP A 41 -1.58 -14.11 -31.96
CA ASP A 41 -0.93 -14.64 -33.17
C ASP A 41 -1.31 -13.83 -34.44
N LYS A 42 -2.46 -13.16 -34.44
CA LYS A 42 -2.87 -12.17 -35.47
C LYS A 42 -2.26 -10.78 -35.29
N GLY A 43 -1.45 -10.57 -34.24
CA GLY A 43 -0.75 -9.32 -33.98
C GLY A 43 -1.51 -8.35 -33.08
N ALA A 44 -2.52 -8.79 -32.32
CA ALA A 44 -3.14 -7.97 -31.29
C ALA A 44 -2.11 -7.53 -30.27
N PRO A 45 -2.10 -6.24 -29.85
CA PRO A 45 -1.12 -5.73 -28.90
C PRO A 45 -1.33 -6.37 -27.53
N ILE A 46 -0.31 -7.09 -27.05
CA ILE A 46 -0.34 -7.75 -25.73
C ILE A 46 -0.55 -6.77 -24.57
N GLU A 47 -0.21 -5.50 -24.78
CA GLU A 47 -0.36 -4.39 -23.83
C GLU A 47 -1.55 -3.47 -24.20
N ALA A 48 -2.55 -3.96 -24.94
CA ALA A 48 -3.80 -3.24 -25.16
C ALA A 48 -4.39 -2.77 -23.82
N LYS A 49 -5.04 -1.60 -23.79
CA LYS A 49 -5.50 -1.01 -22.52
C LYS A 49 -6.95 -0.62 -22.55
N THR A 50 -7.65 -0.91 -21.48
CA THR A 50 -8.94 -0.28 -21.18
C THR A 50 -8.76 1.23 -20.89
N PRO A 51 -9.84 2.04 -20.87
CA PRO A 51 -9.77 3.43 -20.41
C PRO A 51 -9.18 3.61 -19.00
N TYR A 52 -9.20 2.55 -18.18
CA TYR A 52 -8.61 2.52 -16.84
C TYR A 52 -7.16 2.03 -16.80
N GLY A 53 -6.52 1.84 -17.96
CA GLY A 53 -5.14 1.37 -18.06
C GLY A 53 -4.94 -0.12 -17.82
N GLN A 54 -6.01 -0.90 -17.68
CA GLN A 54 -5.96 -2.35 -17.45
C GLN A 54 -5.58 -3.08 -18.74
N THR A 55 -4.58 -3.97 -18.64
CA THR A 55 -4.10 -4.80 -19.77
C THR A 55 -4.81 -6.16 -19.81
N PRO A 56 -4.67 -6.97 -20.90
CA PRO A 56 -5.15 -8.34 -20.92
C PRO A 56 -4.66 -9.17 -19.74
N LEU A 57 -3.36 -9.05 -19.38
CA LEU A 57 -2.80 -9.70 -18.19
C LEU A 57 -3.53 -9.27 -16.91
N TYR A 58 -3.77 -7.96 -16.76
CA TYR A 58 -4.48 -7.42 -15.60
C TYR A 58 -5.89 -8.02 -15.47
N LEU A 59 -6.65 -8.05 -16.57
CA LEU A 59 -8.02 -8.55 -16.58
C LEU A 59 -8.09 -10.06 -16.30
N ALA A 60 -7.20 -10.85 -16.91
CA ALA A 60 -7.10 -12.28 -16.66
C ALA A 60 -6.71 -12.59 -15.22
N ALA A 61 -5.74 -11.85 -14.69
CA ALA A 61 -5.24 -12.02 -13.32
C ALA A 61 -6.29 -11.65 -12.27
N MET A 62 -7.00 -10.53 -12.47
CA MET A 62 -8.12 -10.10 -11.62
C MET A 62 -9.25 -11.14 -11.54
N SER A 63 -9.46 -11.89 -12.62
CA SER A 63 -10.48 -12.93 -12.72
C SER A 63 -9.97 -14.31 -12.30
N GLY A 64 -8.67 -14.46 -11.99
CA GLY A 64 -8.06 -15.71 -11.56
C GLY A 64 -7.84 -16.73 -12.67
N HIS A 65 -7.76 -16.30 -13.93
CA HIS A 65 -7.60 -17.19 -15.11
C HIS A 65 -6.13 -17.60 -15.29
N GLU A 66 -5.65 -18.53 -14.48
CA GLU A 66 -4.24 -18.96 -14.41
C GLU A 66 -3.65 -19.33 -15.77
N THR A 67 -4.38 -20.06 -16.61
CA THR A 67 -3.89 -20.50 -17.93
C THR A 67 -3.68 -19.34 -18.90
N VAL A 68 -4.55 -18.32 -18.86
CA VAL A 68 -4.40 -17.10 -19.67
C VAL A 68 -3.27 -16.24 -19.10
N VAL A 69 -3.18 -16.11 -17.78
CA VAL A 69 -2.09 -15.40 -17.10
C VAL A 69 -0.74 -16.02 -17.48
N GLN A 70 -0.59 -17.33 -17.36
CA GLN A 70 0.66 -18.02 -17.72
C GLN A 70 1.04 -17.73 -19.17
N PHE A 71 0.09 -17.88 -20.10
CA PHE A 71 0.33 -17.63 -21.52
C PHE A 71 0.78 -16.18 -21.78
N LEU A 72 0.10 -15.20 -21.21
CA LEU A 72 0.46 -13.78 -21.39
C LEU A 72 1.83 -13.46 -20.78
N LEU A 73 2.15 -14.02 -19.61
CA LEU A 73 3.46 -13.88 -18.99
C LEU A 73 4.57 -14.51 -19.86
N ASP A 74 4.33 -15.67 -20.47
CA ASP A 74 5.28 -16.34 -21.37
C ASP A 74 5.50 -15.54 -22.67
N LYS A 75 4.49 -14.82 -23.13
CA LYS A 75 4.57 -13.87 -24.25
C LYS A 75 5.19 -12.52 -23.87
N GLY A 76 5.57 -12.32 -22.61
CA GLY A 76 6.29 -11.13 -22.15
C GLY A 76 5.40 -9.98 -21.68
N ALA A 77 4.15 -10.23 -21.35
CA ALA A 77 3.27 -9.22 -20.76
C ALA A 77 3.88 -8.64 -19.46
N LYS A 78 3.73 -7.32 -19.30
CA LYS A 78 4.27 -6.57 -18.16
C LYS A 78 3.43 -6.81 -16.92
N THR A 79 4.09 -6.98 -15.76
CA THR A 79 3.47 -7.19 -14.45
C THR A 79 3.33 -5.92 -13.62
N ASP A 80 4.04 -4.84 -13.97
CA ASP A 80 4.06 -3.56 -13.27
C ASP A 80 2.90 -2.63 -13.69
N VAL A 81 1.71 -3.21 -13.86
CA VAL A 81 0.52 -2.48 -14.28
C VAL A 81 -0.23 -1.96 -13.05
N THR A 82 -0.61 -0.68 -13.10
CA THR A 82 -1.40 -0.01 -12.07
C THR A 82 -2.72 0.47 -12.68
N ASP A 83 -3.83 0.17 -12.02
CA ASP A 83 -5.14 0.72 -12.37
C ASP A 83 -5.18 2.23 -12.11
N THR A 84 -5.63 3.00 -13.10
CA THR A 84 -5.60 4.48 -13.02
C THR A 84 -6.70 5.05 -12.13
N PHE A 85 -7.77 4.29 -11.88
CA PHE A 85 -8.89 4.70 -11.04
C PHE A 85 -8.60 4.46 -9.54
N TYR A 86 -8.27 3.22 -9.18
CA TYR A 86 -7.99 2.85 -7.79
C TYR A 86 -6.54 3.14 -7.36
N LYS A 87 -5.62 3.40 -8.30
CA LYS A 87 -4.18 3.56 -8.05
C LYS A 87 -3.52 2.33 -7.42
N ALA A 88 -4.16 1.18 -7.52
CA ALA A 88 -3.66 -0.09 -6.99
C ALA A 88 -2.91 -0.88 -8.08
N SER A 89 -1.86 -1.60 -7.67
CA SER A 89 -1.10 -2.46 -8.59
C SER A 89 -1.88 -3.74 -8.90
N LEU A 90 -1.50 -4.40 -9.99
CA LEU A 90 -2.04 -5.72 -10.34
C LEU A 90 -1.92 -6.71 -9.17
N LEU A 91 -0.79 -6.72 -8.48
CA LEU A 91 -0.53 -7.66 -7.38
C LEU A 91 -1.43 -7.39 -6.17
N ASP A 92 -1.71 -6.10 -5.84
CA ASP A 92 -2.62 -5.74 -4.76
C ASP A 92 -4.01 -6.36 -4.97
N PHE A 93 -4.58 -6.19 -6.17
CA PHE A 93 -5.90 -6.76 -6.50
C PHE A 93 -5.92 -8.30 -6.50
N VAL A 94 -4.85 -8.91 -7.01
CA VAL A 94 -4.75 -10.38 -7.08
C VAL A 94 -4.68 -10.98 -5.66
N VAL A 95 -3.95 -10.34 -4.75
CA VAL A 95 -3.85 -10.76 -3.35
C VAL A 95 -5.15 -10.51 -2.60
N GLU A 96 -5.78 -9.33 -2.78
CA GLU A 96 -7.07 -8.99 -2.18
C GLU A 96 -8.16 -10.00 -2.57
N ARG A 97 -8.17 -10.42 -3.84
CA ARG A 97 -9.09 -11.43 -4.37
C ARG A 97 -8.70 -12.87 -4.04
N LYS A 98 -7.58 -13.07 -3.33
CA LYS A 98 -7.06 -14.38 -2.93
C LYS A 98 -6.67 -15.30 -4.09
N HIS A 99 -6.34 -14.76 -5.25
CA HIS A 99 -5.83 -15.51 -6.40
C HIS A 99 -4.33 -15.81 -6.22
N TYR A 100 -3.96 -16.53 -5.17
CA TYR A 100 -2.57 -16.71 -4.76
C TYR A 100 -1.70 -17.47 -5.77
N ALA A 101 -2.29 -18.38 -6.56
CA ALA A 101 -1.56 -19.03 -7.65
C ALA A 101 -1.11 -18.00 -8.70
N VAL A 102 -2.01 -17.09 -9.07
CA VAL A 102 -1.70 -15.98 -9.99
C VAL A 102 -0.66 -15.03 -9.36
N ALA A 103 -0.78 -14.70 -8.07
CA ALA A 103 0.22 -13.88 -7.38
C ALA A 103 1.61 -14.50 -7.46
N LYS A 104 1.73 -15.82 -7.24
CA LYS A 104 3.00 -16.55 -7.39
C LYS A 104 3.57 -16.45 -8.81
N MET A 105 2.75 -16.60 -9.83
CA MET A 105 3.18 -16.46 -11.24
C MET A 105 3.73 -15.06 -11.53
N ILE A 106 3.04 -14.01 -11.05
CA ILE A 106 3.46 -12.61 -11.22
C ILE A 106 4.79 -12.35 -10.53
N ILE A 107 4.95 -12.77 -9.28
CA ILE A 107 6.18 -12.58 -8.51
C ILE A 107 7.32 -13.41 -9.12
N ALA A 108 7.05 -14.66 -9.50
CA ALA A 108 8.06 -15.56 -10.09
C ALA A 108 8.64 -15.04 -11.41
N LYS A 109 7.90 -14.18 -12.14
CA LYS A 109 8.40 -13.52 -13.36
C LYS A 109 9.58 -12.57 -13.07
N GLY A 110 9.69 -12.05 -11.82
CA GLY A 110 10.88 -11.37 -11.32
C GLY A 110 11.15 -9.97 -11.89
N ASN A 111 10.21 -9.36 -12.62
CA ASN A 111 10.37 -8.03 -13.23
C ASN A 111 9.58 -6.92 -12.52
N GLY A 112 9.05 -7.19 -11.34
CA GLY A 112 8.33 -6.21 -10.53
C GLY A 112 9.23 -5.48 -9.52
N ASN A 113 8.72 -4.36 -8.98
CA ASN A 113 9.36 -3.65 -7.88
C ASN A 113 9.24 -4.47 -6.58
N ALA A 114 10.38 -4.93 -6.03
CA ALA A 114 10.40 -5.80 -4.85
C ALA A 114 9.80 -5.12 -3.60
N ASP A 115 9.96 -3.80 -3.44
CA ASP A 115 9.37 -3.04 -2.34
C ASP A 115 7.84 -3.03 -2.42
N ALA A 116 7.30 -2.78 -3.60
CA ALA A 116 5.85 -2.81 -3.82
C ALA A 116 5.30 -4.23 -3.65
N GLN A 117 6.00 -5.24 -4.19
CA GLN A 117 5.60 -6.63 -4.05
C GLN A 117 5.58 -7.08 -2.59
N LEU A 118 6.62 -6.76 -1.80
CA LEU A 118 6.67 -7.13 -0.39
C LEU A 118 5.53 -6.49 0.41
N LYS A 119 5.21 -5.22 0.14
CA LYS A 119 4.06 -4.54 0.77
C LYS A 119 2.73 -5.21 0.45
N ALA A 120 2.53 -5.61 -0.81
CA ALA A 120 1.29 -6.25 -1.26
C ALA A 120 1.04 -7.64 -0.64
N VAL A 121 2.12 -8.36 -0.28
CA VAL A 121 2.03 -9.76 0.19
C VAL A 121 2.37 -9.96 1.65
N SER A 122 2.54 -8.90 2.44
CA SER A 122 3.03 -8.93 3.84
C SER A 122 2.25 -9.84 4.80
N ASP A 123 1.07 -10.31 4.38
CA ASP A 123 0.21 -11.21 5.16
C ASP A 123 0.47 -12.71 4.90
N ARG A 124 1.28 -13.02 3.89
CA ARG A 124 1.42 -14.38 3.37
C ARG A 124 2.89 -14.82 3.33
N ALA A 125 3.29 -15.68 4.26
CA ALA A 125 4.67 -16.17 4.37
C ALA A 125 5.20 -16.80 3.07
N ASP A 126 4.38 -17.60 2.37
CA ASP A 126 4.77 -18.25 1.11
C ASP A 126 5.00 -17.26 -0.04
N LEU A 127 4.29 -16.15 -0.07
CA LEU A 127 4.49 -15.07 -1.05
C LEU A 127 5.64 -14.15 -0.64
N VAL A 128 5.77 -13.83 0.65
CA VAL A 128 6.91 -13.08 1.20
C VAL A 128 8.21 -13.81 0.87
N GLN A 129 8.29 -15.10 1.13
CA GLN A 129 9.46 -15.91 0.79
C GLN A 129 9.80 -15.79 -0.70
N LEU A 130 8.81 -15.93 -1.58
CA LEU A 130 9.02 -15.84 -3.02
C LEU A 130 9.50 -14.45 -3.46
N VAL A 131 8.99 -13.37 -2.86
CA VAL A 131 9.48 -12.01 -3.13
C VAL A 131 10.94 -11.86 -2.73
N LEU A 132 11.32 -12.38 -1.55
CA LEU A 132 12.69 -12.32 -1.05
C LEU A 132 13.67 -13.16 -1.90
N GLU A 133 13.21 -14.28 -2.48
CA GLU A 133 13.99 -15.10 -3.40
C GLU A 133 14.20 -14.44 -4.78
N LYS A 134 13.20 -13.70 -5.28
CA LYS A 134 13.18 -13.13 -6.63
C LYS A 134 13.65 -11.69 -6.71
N GLY A 135 13.56 -10.96 -5.62
CA GLY A 135 13.86 -9.54 -5.55
C GLY A 135 14.72 -9.18 -4.33
N LYS A 136 15.10 -7.91 -4.28
CA LYS A 136 15.81 -7.33 -3.13
C LYS A 136 15.05 -6.10 -2.68
N PRO A 137 14.10 -6.22 -1.74
CA PRO A 137 13.46 -5.07 -1.14
C PRO A 137 14.50 -4.15 -0.46
N SER A 138 14.21 -2.86 -0.41
CA SER A 138 15.03 -1.90 0.32
C SER A 138 15.01 -2.19 1.82
N GLN A 139 16.09 -1.81 2.52
CA GLN A 139 16.19 -2.02 3.96
C GLN A 139 15.01 -1.39 4.71
N ALA A 140 14.60 -0.18 4.32
CA ALA A 140 13.47 0.51 4.94
C ALA A 140 12.15 -0.27 4.82
N VAL A 141 11.93 -0.96 3.70
CA VAL A 141 10.72 -1.78 3.50
C VAL A 141 10.82 -3.11 4.25
N LEU A 142 12.00 -3.72 4.29
CA LEU A 142 12.23 -4.92 5.11
C LEU A 142 11.96 -4.64 6.59
N ASP A 143 12.53 -3.56 7.13
CA ASP A 143 12.38 -3.17 8.54
C ASP A 143 10.91 -2.84 8.87
N SER A 144 10.24 -2.09 7.99
CA SER A 144 8.82 -1.76 8.17
C SER A 144 7.91 -2.99 8.12
N ALA A 145 8.16 -3.92 7.19
CA ALA A 145 7.42 -5.16 7.09
C ALA A 145 7.64 -6.06 8.32
N TYR A 146 8.87 -6.09 8.84
CA TYR A 146 9.23 -6.85 10.04
C TYR A 146 8.53 -6.28 11.28
N GLU A 147 8.56 -4.95 11.47
CA GLU A 147 7.83 -4.30 12.56
C GLU A 147 6.32 -4.61 12.51
N SER A 148 5.71 -4.54 11.31
CA SER A 148 4.31 -4.94 11.11
C SER A 148 4.06 -6.40 11.49
N ALA A 149 4.89 -7.32 11.00
CA ALA A 149 4.75 -8.74 11.28
C ALA A 149 4.85 -9.06 12.78
N LEU A 150 5.75 -8.38 13.51
CA LEU A 150 5.87 -8.50 14.96
C LEU A 150 4.62 -7.96 15.67
N SER A 151 4.13 -6.78 15.27
CA SER A 151 2.96 -6.14 15.88
C SER A 151 1.67 -6.93 15.68
N GLU A 152 1.56 -7.66 14.57
CA GLU A 152 0.42 -8.48 14.20
C GLU A 152 0.59 -9.95 14.61
N ASN A 153 1.68 -10.28 15.31
CA ASN A 153 2.03 -11.63 15.76
C ASN A 153 2.15 -12.67 14.61
N LYS A 154 2.59 -12.23 13.43
CA LYS A 154 2.84 -13.07 12.24
C LYS A 154 4.26 -13.64 12.30
N LYS A 155 4.45 -14.64 13.16
CA LYS A 155 5.78 -15.19 13.48
C LYS A 155 6.54 -15.70 12.25
N ASP A 156 5.85 -16.44 11.37
CA ASP A 156 6.46 -17.02 10.16
C ASP A 156 6.99 -15.93 9.22
N VAL A 157 6.23 -14.87 9.02
CA VAL A 157 6.63 -13.71 8.21
C VAL A 157 7.78 -12.96 8.88
N ALA A 158 7.70 -12.73 10.19
CA ALA A 158 8.74 -12.06 10.95
C ALA A 158 10.08 -12.82 10.85
N GLU A 159 10.07 -14.14 10.98
CA GLU A 159 11.26 -14.96 10.85
C GLU A 159 11.88 -14.86 9.43
N LEU A 160 11.06 -14.94 8.39
CA LEU A 160 11.54 -14.75 7.01
C LEU A 160 12.20 -13.40 6.78
N LEU A 161 11.58 -12.31 7.27
CA LEU A 161 12.10 -10.96 7.10
C LEU A 161 13.38 -10.73 7.91
N LYS A 162 13.45 -11.27 9.14
CA LYS A 162 14.66 -11.24 9.95
C LYS A 162 15.83 -11.97 9.27
N ASN A 163 15.56 -13.17 8.73
CA ASN A 163 16.56 -13.94 7.98
C ASN A 163 16.98 -13.24 6.68
N ALA A 164 16.13 -12.41 6.10
CA ALA A 164 16.44 -11.56 4.94
C ALA A 164 17.22 -10.29 5.30
N GLY A 165 17.50 -10.06 6.59
CA GLY A 165 18.30 -8.93 7.06
C GLY A 165 17.50 -7.74 7.59
N ALA A 166 16.21 -7.92 7.91
CA ALA A 166 15.46 -6.88 8.61
C ALA A 166 16.07 -6.62 10.00
N HIS A 167 16.20 -5.34 10.35
CA HIS A 167 16.71 -4.95 11.66
C HIS A 167 15.63 -5.10 12.74
N GLU A 168 16.05 -5.52 13.94
CA GLU A 168 15.15 -5.48 15.10
C GLU A 168 14.66 -4.04 15.29
N PRO A 169 13.33 -3.85 15.48
CA PRO A 169 12.82 -2.53 15.78
C PRO A 169 13.48 -1.98 17.03
N ALA A 170 13.86 -0.70 17.00
CA ALA A 170 14.38 -0.06 18.19
C ALA A 170 13.43 -0.28 19.37
N PRO A 171 13.93 -0.59 20.57
CA PRO A 171 13.08 -0.78 21.74
C PRO A 171 12.19 0.45 21.88
N ALA A 172 10.88 0.20 22.07
CA ALA A 172 9.93 1.29 22.25
C ALA A 172 10.43 2.20 23.38
N LEU A 173 10.56 3.49 23.06
CA LEU A 173 10.98 4.47 24.06
C LEU A 173 9.99 4.42 25.24
N THR A 174 10.48 4.06 26.41
CA THR A 174 9.68 4.13 27.63
C THR A 174 9.93 5.47 28.30
N VAL A 175 8.87 6.21 28.54
CA VAL A 175 8.93 7.48 29.29
C VAL A 175 8.70 7.16 30.77
N ASP A 176 9.47 7.79 31.65
CA ASP A 176 9.29 7.62 33.08
C ASP A 176 7.82 7.88 33.47
N PRO A 177 7.15 6.96 34.18
CA PRO A 177 5.77 7.14 34.61
C PRO A 177 5.52 8.47 35.35
N LYS A 178 6.46 8.96 36.13
CA LYS A 178 6.35 10.26 36.81
C LYS A 178 6.29 11.43 35.82
N VAL A 179 7.01 11.32 34.70
CA VAL A 179 6.96 12.34 33.64
C VAL A 179 5.59 12.29 32.95
N LEU A 180 5.09 11.10 32.62
CA LEU A 180 3.77 10.94 32.02
C LEU A 180 2.66 11.48 32.94
N GLU A 181 2.69 11.15 34.22
CA GLU A 181 1.73 11.62 35.21
C GLU A 181 1.73 13.17 35.36
N SER A 182 2.90 13.81 35.17
CA SER A 182 2.96 15.27 35.21
C SER A 182 2.15 15.93 34.09
N TYR A 183 1.96 15.24 32.97
CA TYR A 183 1.19 15.71 31.80
C TYR A 183 -0.34 15.50 31.95
N VAL A 184 -0.79 14.74 32.93
CA VAL A 184 -2.22 14.46 33.12
C VAL A 184 -3.00 15.75 33.42
N GLY A 185 -4.12 15.95 32.72
CA GLY A 185 -5.02 17.08 32.90
C GLY A 185 -5.82 17.43 31.68
N THR A 186 -6.61 18.51 31.81
CA THR A 186 -7.36 19.09 30.69
C THR A 186 -6.63 20.33 30.19
N PHE A 187 -6.42 20.39 28.89
CA PHE A 187 -5.69 21.48 28.22
C PHE A 187 -6.62 22.21 27.27
N LYS A 188 -6.51 23.55 27.26
CA LYS A 188 -7.32 24.45 26.45
C LYS A 188 -6.49 25.33 25.57
N THR A 189 -7.08 25.79 24.48
CA THR A 189 -6.49 26.77 23.58
C THR A 189 -7.49 27.87 23.28
N GLU A 190 -7.03 29.09 22.99
CA GLU A 190 -7.86 30.20 22.54
C GLU A 190 -8.19 30.09 21.03
N THR A 191 -7.48 29.25 20.29
CA THR A 191 -7.58 29.16 18.84
C THR A 191 -8.77 28.28 18.39
N PHE A 192 -9.14 27.26 19.18
CA PHE A 192 -10.21 26.32 18.85
C PHE A 192 -11.08 26.05 20.07
N PRO A 193 -12.40 25.85 19.90
CA PRO A 193 -13.31 25.49 20.99
C PRO A 193 -13.22 24.00 21.38
N LEU A 194 -12.00 23.47 21.47
CA LEU A 194 -11.73 22.07 21.78
C LEU A 194 -10.82 21.97 22.98
N ASP A 195 -11.26 21.24 23.99
CA ASP A 195 -10.44 20.84 25.12
C ASP A 195 -9.74 19.49 24.77
N ILE A 196 -8.50 19.33 25.19
CA ILE A 196 -7.80 18.05 25.10
C ILE A 196 -7.56 17.52 26.49
N LYS A 197 -8.13 16.36 26.77
CA LYS A 197 -7.86 15.60 28.00
C LYS A 197 -6.65 14.71 27.78
N VAL A 198 -5.67 14.84 28.65
CA VAL A 198 -4.48 13.97 28.72
C VAL A 198 -4.64 13.04 29.92
N SER A 199 -4.46 11.75 29.72
CA SER A 199 -4.53 10.73 30.77
C SER A 199 -3.43 9.69 30.57
N VAL A 200 -3.11 8.93 31.63
CA VAL A 200 -2.17 7.81 31.59
C VAL A 200 -2.92 6.53 31.93
N LYS A 201 -2.75 5.49 31.13
CA LYS A 201 -3.32 4.16 31.35
C LYS A 201 -2.25 3.14 31.01
N GLU A 202 -1.98 2.18 31.86
CA GLU A 202 -0.99 1.10 31.65
C GLU A 202 0.38 1.63 31.19
N GLY A 203 0.84 2.76 31.78
CA GLY A 203 2.13 3.37 31.45
C GLY A 203 2.19 4.05 30.08
N LYS A 204 1.06 4.28 29.42
CA LYS A 204 0.96 4.98 28.14
C LYS A 204 0.17 6.26 28.26
N LEU A 205 0.58 7.27 27.50
CA LEU A 205 -0.15 8.54 27.39
C LEU A 205 -1.34 8.37 26.42
N TYR A 206 -2.49 8.91 26.81
CA TYR A 206 -3.70 9.00 25.98
C TYR A 206 -4.13 10.44 25.85
N LEU A 207 -4.54 10.83 24.65
CA LEU A 207 -5.15 12.12 24.37
C LEU A 207 -6.57 11.92 23.87
N GLN A 208 -7.47 12.78 24.31
CA GLN A 208 -8.85 12.82 23.89
C GLN A 208 -9.28 14.26 23.65
N ALA A 209 -9.58 14.62 22.41
CA ALA A 209 -10.24 15.88 22.11
C ALA A 209 -11.74 15.78 22.42
N THR A 210 -12.37 16.89 22.79
CA THR A 210 -13.82 16.94 23.10
C THR A 210 -14.64 16.35 21.95
N GLY A 211 -15.46 15.35 22.26
CA GLY A 211 -16.32 14.68 21.28
C GLY A 211 -15.61 13.67 20.36
N GLN A 212 -14.32 13.41 20.55
CA GLN A 212 -13.55 12.46 19.75
C GLN A 212 -13.16 11.22 20.59
N PRO A 213 -12.91 10.07 19.95
CA PRO A 213 -12.34 8.92 20.62
C PRO A 213 -10.91 9.23 21.13
N GLU A 214 -10.54 8.60 22.24
CA GLU A 214 -9.17 8.69 22.74
C GLU A 214 -8.19 7.91 21.84
N PHE A 215 -6.95 8.37 21.79
CA PHE A 215 -5.85 7.69 21.09
C PHE A 215 -4.57 7.75 21.91
N ALA A 216 -3.67 6.79 21.67
CA ALA A 216 -2.38 6.70 22.34
C ALA A 216 -1.26 7.03 21.33
N PRO A 217 -0.63 8.22 21.39
CA PRO A 217 0.52 8.53 20.57
C PRO A 217 1.76 7.78 21.08
N LYS A 218 2.64 7.36 20.15
CA LYS A 218 3.92 6.73 20.50
C LYS A 218 4.95 7.80 20.90
N PRO A 219 5.72 7.62 21.98
CA PRO A 219 6.77 8.56 22.34
C PRO A 219 7.94 8.54 21.33
N LYS A 220 8.40 9.71 20.92
CA LYS A 220 9.64 9.95 20.17
C LYS A 220 10.77 10.43 21.08
N SER A 221 10.40 11.09 22.16
CA SER A 221 11.28 11.54 23.26
C SER A 221 10.45 11.61 24.55
N PRO A 222 11.05 11.90 25.70
CA PRO A 222 10.28 12.11 26.94
C PRO A 222 9.19 13.18 26.85
N THR A 223 9.34 14.13 25.94
CA THR A 223 8.43 15.28 25.77
C THR A 223 7.68 15.28 24.45
N VAL A 224 8.09 14.46 23.45
CA VAL A 224 7.50 14.44 22.10
C VAL A 224 6.82 13.11 21.84
N PHE A 225 5.56 13.17 21.43
CA PHE A 225 4.72 12.03 21.13
C PHE A 225 4.08 12.17 19.74
N ALA A 226 4.05 11.10 18.95
CA ALA A 226 3.51 11.10 17.59
C ALA A 226 2.39 10.09 17.39
N PHE A 227 1.39 10.46 16.59
CA PHE A 227 0.30 9.60 16.16
C PHE A 227 0.26 9.57 14.63
N ALA A 228 0.92 8.56 14.06
CA ALA A 228 1.13 8.43 12.61
C ALA A 228 -0.16 8.40 11.78
N PRO A 229 -1.27 7.74 12.21
CA PRO A 229 -2.51 7.72 11.41
C PRO A 229 -3.09 9.09 11.10
N ALA A 230 -2.86 10.09 11.97
CA ALA A 230 -3.34 11.46 11.77
C ALA A 230 -2.22 12.44 11.38
N ASN A 231 -0.98 11.97 11.16
CA ASN A 231 0.20 12.81 10.99
C ASN A 231 0.29 13.91 12.06
N LEU A 232 0.10 13.50 13.32
CA LEU A 232 -0.01 14.39 14.46
C LEU A 232 1.18 14.21 15.39
N GLU A 233 1.74 15.31 15.86
CA GLU A 233 2.79 15.36 16.87
C GLU A 233 2.38 16.28 18.01
N VAL A 234 2.65 15.83 19.24
CA VAL A 234 2.41 16.57 20.47
C VAL A 234 3.74 16.77 21.20
N GLU A 235 4.12 17.98 21.41
CA GLU A 235 5.36 18.35 22.12
C GLU A 235 5.04 19.08 23.41
N PHE A 236 5.33 18.46 24.54
CA PHE A 236 5.14 19.08 25.87
C PHE A 236 6.27 20.06 26.14
N ASP A 237 5.95 21.35 26.15
CA ASP A 237 6.86 22.42 26.53
C ASP A 237 7.13 22.40 28.05
N SER A 238 6.13 21.93 28.82
CA SER A 238 6.18 21.78 30.29
C SER A 238 5.03 20.88 30.75
N ALA A 239 4.94 20.59 32.03
CA ALA A 239 3.79 19.91 32.65
C ALA A 239 2.45 20.65 32.49
N SER A 240 2.50 21.93 32.13
CA SER A 240 1.32 22.82 32.02
C SER A 240 1.02 23.30 30.60
N SER A 241 1.84 22.93 29.61
CA SER A 241 1.60 23.34 28.21
C SER A 241 2.19 22.36 27.23
N PHE A 242 1.53 22.22 26.08
CA PHE A 242 2.06 21.50 24.93
C PHE A 242 1.70 22.20 23.62
N THR A 243 2.47 21.90 22.59
CA THR A 243 2.24 22.30 21.20
C THR A 243 1.78 21.08 20.40
N LEU A 244 0.64 21.20 19.71
CA LEU A 244 0.13 20.19 18.78
C LEU A 244 0.46 20.63 17.37
N LYS A 245 1.06 19.72 16.59
CA LYS A 245 1.43 19.93 15.18
C LYS A 245 0.71 18.89 14.31
N GLN A 246 0.01 19.34 13.27
CA GLN A 246 -0.65 18.48 12.30
C GLN A 246 -0.56 19.11 10.89
N GLY A 247 0.29 18.57 10.02
CA GLY A 247 0.62 19.20 8.75
C GLY A 247 1.20 20.61 8.94
N SER A 248 0.56 21.63 8.37
CA SER A 248 0.95 23.04 8.56
C SER A 248 0.32 23.69 9.80
N MET A 249 -0.59 22.99 10.48
CA MET A 249 -1.26 23.50 11.67
C MET A 249 -0.37 23.34 12.89
N VAL A 250 -0.18 24.43 13.66
CA VAL A 250 0.56 24.45 14.93
C VAL A 250 -0.28 25.18 15.96
N VAL A 251 -0.65 24.48 17.02
CA VAL A 251 -1.55 25.04 18.07
C VAL A 251 -0.97 24.78 19.45
N LYS A 252 -0.93 25.81 20.26
CA LYS A 252 -0.48 25.73 21.66
C LYS A 252 -1.66 25.56 22.61
N PHE A 253 -1.52 24.61 23.52
CA PHE A 253 -2.48 24.30 24.57
C PHE A 253 -1.89 24.58 25.94
N LYS A 254 -2.71 25.10 26.86
CA LYS A 254 -2.34 25.33 28.25
C LYS A 254 -3.26 24.55 29.19
N LYS A 255 -2.70 24.00 30.25
CA LYS A 255 -3.44 23.25 31.27
C LYS A 255 -4.46 24.15 31.92
N ALA A 256 -5.73 23.70 31.97
CA ALA A 256 -6.77 24.39 32.66
C ALA A 256 -6.49 24.40 34.20
N VAL A 257 -6.57 25.56 34.80
CA VAL A 257 -6.49 25.67 36.27
C VAL A 257 -7.81 25.15 36.82
N THR A 258 -7.77 24.05 37.57
CA THR A 258 -8.94 23.56 38.31
C THR A 258 -9.18 24.57 39.46
N GLN A 259 -10.29 25.30 39.40
CA GLN A 259 -10.75 26.10 40.51
C GLN A 259 -11.29 25.20 41.62
#